data_a86fc2e9bf4bef979bf3f46bf4e11b9c
#
_entry.id   a86fc2e9bf4bef979bf3f46bf4e11b9c
#
_cell.length_a   1.000
_cell.length_b   1.000
_cell.length_c   1.000
_cell.angle_alpha   90.00
_cell.angle_beta   90.00
_cell.angle_gamma   90.00
#
_symmetry.space_group_name_H-M   'P 1'
#
loop_
_entity.id
_entity.type
_entity.pdbx_description
1 polymer ?
#
loop_
_entity_poly.entity_id
_entity_poly.type
_entity_poly.pdbx_seq_one_letter_code
_entity_poly.pdbx_strand_id
1 'polypeptide(L)'
;MGLIKALTDSVSNVVGDQFKEYVTCPIRDNNTLMTRGIVQHGDANSNPTAGVISNGSKITVPQGWAMMLVDNGKVVEFSSEPGEYIYDNSSEPSIFAGNLGTSILDSIKTIGSRITFGGQAARDQRVYYVNLLTVTGNKFGSSNTKKITDEKYGIIEVTFYGEYAYRVDDPVALVGNLLGTNAKETITFEEVMGSQMKQEFIEQVTRAISEVMRIKKVSIGDVGLHGSDISDQMNAILSDSWKAKYGIVVTDVAMGDINISEASLARINKIDDATIFSDAKLQSGLMATASADALVNASKNEAGAMAGFVGMGMAQNAGGGLLATANANAAQTEAAPTTGGTVPNFCPNCGAKTTGMNFCGNCGQKLT
;
A
#
# COMPACT_ATOMS: atom_id res chain seq x y z
N MET A 1 33.85 11.38 26.80
CA MET A 1 32.64 12.15 27.05
C MET A 1 31.51 11.18 27.26
N GLY A 2 30.69 11.38 28.25
CA GLY A 2 29.63 10.45 28.60
C GLY A 2 28.42 11.14 29.23
N LEU A 3 27.29 10.46 29.17
CA LEU A 3 26.08 10.87 29.87
C LEU A 3 25.89 10.01 31.12
N ILE A 4 25.59 10.63 32.25
CA ILE A 4 25.23 9.95 33.46
C ILE A 4 23.75 10.18 33.70
N LYS A 5 22.97 9.09 33.81
CA LYS A 5 21.55 9.18 34.13
C LYS A 5 21.36 9.73 35.53
N ALA A 6 20.63 10.83 35.66
CA ALA A 6 20.35 11.42 36.96
C ALA A 6 19.37 10.53 37.73
N LEU A 7 19.69 10.23 38.97
CA LEU A 7 18.80 9.50 39.89
C LEU A 7 17.62 10.40 40.25
N THR A 8 16.41 9.99 39.91
CA THR A 8 15.22 10.82 39.76
C THR A 8 14.52 11.29 41.03
N ASP A 9 14.89 10.92 42.24
CA ASP A 9 13.89 10.98 43.32
C ASP A 9 14.01 12.03 44.40
N SER A 10 14.99 12.91 44.40
CA SER A 10 15.06 13.88 45.51
C SER A 10 15.66 15.26 45.28
N VAL A 11 15.99 15.62 44.05
CA VAL A 11 16.77 16.85 43.80
C VAL A 11 16.10 17.85 42.85
N SER A 12 14.87 17.58 42.38
CA SER A 12 14.28 18.30 41.26
C SER A 12 13.92 19.78 41.52
N ASN A 13 13.81 20.23 42.77
CA ASN A 13 13.33 21.59 43.06
C ASN A 13 14.36 22.58 43.59
N VAL A 14 15.57 22.14 43.88
CA VAL A 14 16.61 23.03 44.49
C VAL A 14 17.83 23.18 43.54
N VAL A 15 17.95 22.37 42.52
CA VAL A 15 19.18 22.28 41.71
C VAL A 15 19.00 22.88 40.31
N GLY A 16 17.82 23.36 39.94
CA GLY A 16 17.55 23.96 38.63
C GLY A 16 18.48 25.12 38.25
N ASP A 17 18.83 25.93 39.27
CA ASP A 17 19.68 27.12 39.07
C ASP A 17 21.19 26.83 39.12
N GLN A 18 21.58 25.59 39.47
CA GLN A 18 23.01 25.22 39.61
C GLN A 18 23.61 24.61 38.33
N PHE A 19 22.78 24.27 37.34
CA PHE A 19 23.32 23.75 36.06
C PHE A 19 23.87 24.89 35.21
N LYS A 20 24.98 24.61 34.52
CA LYS A 20 25.57 25.58 33.60
C LYS A 20 24.69 25.81 32.37
N GLU A 21 24.11 24.73 31.87
CA GLU A 21 23.21 24.74 30.73
C GLU A 21 22.12 23.69 30.89
N TYR A 22 20.96 24.00 30.35
CA TYR A 22 19.84 23.08 30.33
C TYR A 22 19.37 22.91 28.87
N VAL A 23 19.46 21.68 28.35
CA VAL A 23 19.12 21.38 26.95
C VAL A 23 17.80 20.62 26.90
N THR A 24 16.85 21.15 26.14
CA THR A 24 15.50 20.57 26.00
C THR A 24 15.07 20.43 24.56
N CYS A 25 14.13 19.52 24.30
CA CYS A 25 13.44 19.40 23.03
C CYS A 25 12.38 20.51 22.88
N PRO A 26 12.52 21.44 21.92
CA PRO A 26 11.62 22.58 21.79
C PRO A 26 10.24 22.22 21.22
N ILE A 27 10.19 21.25 20.31
CA ILE A 27 9.01 20.88 19.55
C ILE A 27 8.73 19.40 19.76
N ARG A 28 7.47 19.06 20.05
CA ARG A 28 7.01 17.69 20.30
C ARG A 28 5.72 17.39 19.53
N ASP A 29 5.66 17.83 18.29
CA ASP A 29 4.55 17.52 17.40
C ASP A 29 4.84 16.29 16.52
N ASN A 30 3.79 15.71 15.95
CA ASN A 30 3.90 14.52 15.12
C ASN A 30 4.52 14.80 13.74
N ASN A 31 4.52 16.04 13.27
CA ASN A 31 5.08 16.40 11.96
C ASN A 31 6.59 16.61 12.00
N THR A 32 7.13 16.91 13.16
CA THR A 32 8.56 17.11 13.33
C THR A 32 9.27 15.77 13.39
N LEU A 33 10.14 15.54 12.41
CA LEU A 33 10.98 14.35 12.33
C LEU A 33 12.24 14.51 13.18
N MET A 34 12.89 15.66 13.08
CA MET A 34 14.09 16.02 13.83
C MET A 34 14.07 17.50 14.18
N THR A 35 14.54 17.85 15.36
CA THR A 35 14.73 19.24 15.79
C THR A 35 16.01 19.41 16.59
N ARG A 36 16.62 20.58 16.48
CA ARG A 36 17.75 20.97 17.32
C ARG A 36 17.26 21.32 18.71
N GLY A 37 17.97 20.85 19.74
CA GLY A 37 17.71 21.21 21.14
C GLY A 37 17.93 22.69 21.42
N ILE A 38 17.06 23.27 22.23
CA ILE A 38 17.27 24.62 22.77
C ILE A 38 18.16 24.49 23.99
N VAL A 39 19.23 25.31 24.00
CA VAL A 39 20.17 25.43 25.11
C VAL A 39 19.77 26.65 25.92
N GLN A 40 19.36 26.47 27.16
CA GLN A 40 19.13 27.52 28.13
C GLN A 40 20.35 27.61 29.03
N HIS A 41 20.88 28.80 29.21
CA HIS A 41 22.04 29.04 30.09
C HIS A 41 21.56 29.32 31.51
N GLY A 42 22.08 28.59 32.45
CA GLY A 42 21.83 28.85 33.87
C GLY A 42 22.82 29.87 34.45
N ASP A 43 22.54 30.38 35.65
CA ASP A 43 23.36 31.39 36.33
C ASP A 43 24.79 30.90 36.61
N ALA A 44 25.02 29.58 36.64
CA ALA A 44 26.33 28.98 36.79
C ALA A 44 27.26 29.15 35.56
N ASN A 45 26.73 29.57 34.40
CA ASN A 45 27.50 29.86 33.21
C ASN A 45 27.38 31.33 32.79
N SER A 46 28.17 32.18 33.42
CA SER A 46 28.18 33.61 33.19
C SER A 46 28.78 34.03 31.84
N ASN A 47 29.45 33.12 31.14
CA ASN A 47 30.10 33.42 29.85
C ASN A 47 30.05 32.22 28.90
N PRO A 48 28.84 31.89 28.35
CA PRO A 48 28.66 30.72 27.50
C PRO A 48 29.43 30.88 26.19
N THR A 49 30.12 29.82 25.80
CA THR A 49 30.79 29.76 24.48
C THR A 49 29.82 29.11 23.48
N ALA A 50 29.53 29.83 22.39
CA ALA A 50 28.67 29.29 21.35
C ALA A 50 29.23 27.99 20.77
N GLY A 51 28.35 26.97 20.64
CA GLY A 51 28.73 25.65 20.11
C GLY A 51 29.47 24.75 21.11
N VAL A 52 29.49 25.08 22.39
CA VAL A 52 30.08 24.23 23.44
C VAL A 52 29.04 23.94 24.50
N ILE A 53 28.86 22.66 24.84
CA ILE A 53 28.07 22.22 25.99
C ILE A 53 29.02 21.99 27.15
N SER A 54 28.80 22.70 28.26
CA SER A 54 29.69 22.68 29.41
C SER A 54 29.57 21.38 30.19
N ASN A 55 30.67 20.97 30.82
CA ASN A 55 30.65 19.85 31.72
C ASN A 55 29.68 20.11 32.88
N GLY A 56 28.84 19.16 33.24
CA GLY A 56 27.79 19.29 34.24
C GLY A 56 26.47 19.88 33.70
N SER A 57 26.34 20.12 32.40
CA SER A 57 25.08 20.54 31.80
C SER A 57 24.04 19.40 31.81
N LYS A 58 22.78 19.80 31.95
CA LYS A 58 21.65 18.87 32.03
C LYS A 58 20.97 18.76 30.66
N ILE A 59 20.75 17.54 30.19
CA ILE A 59 20.07 17.23 28.94
C ILE A 59 18.85 16.39 29.23
N THR A 60 17.67 16.81 28.77
CA THR A 60 16.41 16.09 28.99
C THR A 60 16.01 15.33 27.73
N VAL A 61 15.73 14.05 27.87
CA VAL A 61 15.20 13.19 26.79
C VAL A 61 13.71 12.95 27.04
N PRO A 62 12.81 13.47 26.21
CA PRO A 62 11.38 13.22 26.35
C PRO A 62 11.01 11.80 25.93
N GLN A 63 9.90 11.29 26.45
CA GLN A 63 9.36 10.01 26.02
C GLN A 63 9.02 10.04 24.52
N GLY A 64 9.39 8.98 23.80
CA GLY A 64 9.15 8.86 22.37
C GLY A 64 10.12 9.65 21.48
N TRP A 65 11.18 10.21 22.07
CA TRP A 65 12.24 10.91 21.33
C TRP A 65 13.60 10.31 21.62
N ALA A 66 14.46 10.31 20.60
CA ALA A 66 15.88 10.04 20.80
C ALA A 66 16.67 11.35 20.80
N MET A 67 17.65 11.42 21.69
CA MET A 67 18.60 12.52 21.77
C MET A 67 19.95 12.08 21.20
N MET A 68 20.58 12.96 20.44
CA MET A 68 21.94 12.80 19.93
C MET A 68 22.74 14.04 20.20
N LEU A 69 23.91 13.87 20.79
CA LEU A 69 24.93 14.90 20.86
C LEU A 69 25.89 14.72 19.70
N VAL A 70 25.98 15.74 18.88
CA VAL A 70 26.88 15.79 17.71
C VAL A 70 27.99 16.77 18.00
N ASP A 71 29.24 16.31 17.92
CA ASP A 71 30.45 17.14 18.06
C ASP A 71 31.19 17.16 16.71
N ASN A 72 31.32 18.34 16.12
CA ASN A 72 31.94 18.53 14.80
C ASN A 72 31.41 17.55 13.73
N GLY A 73 30.08 17.35 13.69
CA GLY A 73 29.42 16.49 12.73
C GLY A 73 29.45 14.98 13.07
N LYS A 74 30.06 14.59 14.20
CA LYS A 74 30.11 13.21 14.67
C LYS A 74 29.14 13.01 15.83
N VAL A 75 28.29 11.99 15.78
CA VAL A 75 27.47 11.57 16.92
C VAL A 75 28.40 11.01 18.00
N VAL A 76 28.46 11.66 19.15
CA VAL A 76 29.31 11.27 20.27
C VAL A 76 28.53 10.67 21.43
N GLU A 77 27.26 11.07 21.60
CA GLU A 77 26.36 10.56 22.63
C GLU A 77 24.99 10.26 22.00
N PHE A 78 24.32 9.24 22.51
CA PHE A 78 23.01 8.85 22.08
C PHE A 78 22.16 8.35 23.26
N SER A 79 20.90 8.80 23.35
CA SER A 79 19.93 8.20 24.27
C SER A 79 18.53 8.20 23.65
N SER A 80 17.87 7.04 23.65
CA SER A 80 16.42 6.89 23.42
C SER A 80 15.65 6.57 24.69
N GLU A 81 16.33 6.44 25.82
CA GLU A 81 15.69 6.26 27.12
C GLU A 81 15.24 7.62 27.67
N PRO A 82 13.94 7.77 28.01
CA PRO A 82 13.45 8.99 28.61
C PRO A 82 14.12 9.27 29.96
N GLY A 83 14.39 10.54 30.21
CA GLY A 83 14.99 10.92 31.49
C GLY A 83 15.83 12.18 31.38
N GLU A 84 16.53 12.44 32.48
CA GLU A 84 17.46 13.55 32.63
C GLU A 84 18.87 13.00 32.71
N TYR A 85 19.78 13.62 31.96
CA TYR A 85 21.17 13.21 31.86
C TYR A 85 22.08 14.38 32.19
N ILE A 86 23.20 14.13 32.87
CA ILE A 86 24.23 15.08 33.14
C ILE A 86 25.37 14.80 32.12
N TYR A 87 25.77 15.83 31.40
CA TYR A 87 26.89 15.73 30.49
C TYR A 87 28.22 15.79 31.23
N ASP A 88 29.05 14.74 31.06
CA ASP A 88 30.34 14.63 31.69
C ASP A 88 31.45 14.44 30.65
N ASN A 89 32.31 15.45 30.52
CA ASN A 89 33.43 15.43 29.56
C ASN A 89 34.53 14.43 29.94
N SER A 90 34.57 13.94 31.17
CA SER A 90 35.61 13.04 31.66
C SER A 90 35.28 11.56 31.50
N SER A 91 34.00 11.24 31.28
CA SER A 91 33.55 9.86 31.07
C SER A 91 33.66 9.39 29.64
N GLU A 92 33.65 8.08 29.42
CA GLU A 92 33.60 7.52 28.09
C GLU A 92 32.24 7.77 27.41
N PRO A 93 32.16 7.74 26.08
CA PRO A 93 30.90 7.90 25.34
C PRO A 93 29.84 6.93 25.84
N SER A 94 28.66 7.44 26.12
CA SER A 94 27.53 6.66 26.65
C SER A 94 26.46 6.50 25.56
N ILE A 95 26.01 5.27 25.38
CA ILE A 95 24.96 4.95 24.41
C ILE A 95 23.85 4.22 25.15
N PHE A 96 22.70 4.90 25.27
CA PHE A 96 21.48 4.36 25.86
C PHE A 96 20.48 4.06 24.75
N ALA A 97 20.62 2.89 24.12
CA ALA A 97 19.84 2.51 22.93
C ALA A 97 18.40 2.06 23.26
N GLY A 98 18.11 1.74 24.53
CA GLY A 98 16.78 1.26 24.91
C GLY A 98 16.35 0.05 24.05
N ASN A 99 15.19 0.16 23.42
CA ASN A 99 14.63 -0.90 22.58
C ASN A 99 15.13 -0.89 21.12
N LEU A 100 16.01 0.02 20.72
CA LEU A 100 16.43 0.20 19.33
C LEU A 100 17.53 -0.77 18.86
N GLY A 101 18.04 -1.62 19.73
CA GLY A 101 18.90 -2.77 19.38
C GLY A 101 20.33 -2.43 18.93
N THR A 102 21.01 -3.46 18.42
CA THR A 102 22.44 -3.40 18.05
C THR A 102 22.73 -2.63 16.77
N SER A 103 21.72 -2.42 15.92
CA SER A 103 21.85 -1.70 14.63
C SER A 103 22.36 -0.26 14.81
N ILE A 104 22.00 0.39 15.91
CA ILE A 104 22.43 1.76 16.23
C ILE A 104 23.93 1.84 16.53
N LEU A 105 24.46 0.84 17.24
CA LEU A 105 25.89 0.79 17.53
C LEU A 105 26.73 0.70 16.24
N ASP A 106 26.25 -0.06 15.27
CA ASP A 106 26.92 -0.21 13.97
C ASP A 106 26.79 1.07 13.13
N SER A 107 25.63 1.73 13.19
CA SER A 107 25.42 3.03 12.53
C SER A 107 26.34 4.10 13.11
N ILE A 108 26.48 4.19 14.43
CA ILE A 108 27.40 5.15 15.09
C ILE A 108 28.84 4.86 14.69
N LYS A 109 29.29 3.61 14.68
CA LYS A 109 30.64 3.24 14.24
C LYS A 109 30.88 3.61 12.78
N THR A 110 29.90 3.35 11.90
CA THR A 110 30.02 3.62 10.48
C THR A 110 30.10 5.12 10.18
N ILE A 111 29.29 5.94 10.85
CA ILE A 111 29.32 7.41 10.71
C ILE A 111 30.61 7.96 11.30
N GLY A 112 31.03 7.45 12.47
CA GLY A 112 32.27 7.84 13.13
C GLY A 112 33.53 7.62 12.30
N SER A 113 33.55 6.61 11.43
CA SER A 113 34.71 6.32 10.57
C SER A 113 34.81 7.23 9.34
N ARG A 114 33.73 7.92 8.96
CA ARG A 114 33.69 8.77 7.75
C ARG A 114 34.15 10.21 7.99
N ILE A 115 34.28 10.66 9.24
CA ILE A 115 34.56 12.07 9.57
C ILE A 115 35.83 12.17 10.41
N THR A 116 36.95 11.74 9.87
CA THR A 116 38.29 12.05 10.43
C THR A 116 38.94 13.12 9.56
N PHE A 117 38.62 14.39 9.80
CA PHE A 117 39.45 15.51 9.30
C PHE A 117 40.28 16.07 10.46
N GLY A 118 41.59 15.96 10.31
CA GLY A 118 42.54 16.56 11.24
C GLY A 118 42.56 18.10 11.14
N GLY A 119 42.36 18.74 12.28
CA GLY A 119 42.46 20.16 12.49
C GLY A 119 41.75 20.55 13.79
N GLN A 120 42.39 21.32 14.67
CA GLN A 120 41.72 21.91 15.84
C GLN A 120 40.68 22.93 15.35
N ALA A 121 39.55 22.46 14.89
CA ALA A 121 38.39 23.30 14.64
C ALA A 121 37.75 23.68 15.98
N ALA A 122 37.20 24.87 16.07
CA ALA A 122 36.33 25.27 17.17
C ALA A 122 35.33 24.17 17.40
N ARG A 123 35.11 23.72 18.65
CA ARG A 123 34.11 22.69 18.98
C ARG A 123 32.75 23.20 18.57
N ASP A 124 32.03 22.42 17.77
CA ASP A 124 30.64 22.68 17.37
C ASP A 124 29.78 21.52 17.89
N GLN A 125 29.34 21.65 19.13
CA GLN A 125 28.49 20.67 19.82
C GLN A 125 27.03 21.08 19.66
N ARG A 126 26.23 20.14 19.18
CA ARG A 126 24.80 20.34 18.98
C ARG A 126 24.02 19.13 19.49
N VAL A 127 22.91 19.38 20.15
CA VAL A 127 21.96 18.33 20.51
C VAL A 127 20.84 18.31 19.51
N TYR A 128 20.54 17.13 18.97
CA TYR A 128 19.41 16.89 18.11
C TYR A 128 18.44 15.90 18.77
N TYR A 129 17.17 16.12 18.55
CA TYR A 129 16.11 15.24 18.97
C TYR A 129 15.40 14.67 17.75
N VAL A 130 15.21 13.34 17.72
CA VAL A 130 14.54 12.63 16.65
C VAL A 130 13.27 11.99 17.19
N ASN A 131 12.17 12.18 16.50
CA ASN A 131 10.89 11.59 16.84
C ASN A 131 10.89 10.08 16.54
N LEU A 132 10.65 9.25 17.57
CA LEU A 132 10.56 7.79 17.46
C LEU A 132 9.12 7.29 17.49
N LEU A 133 8.15 8.18 17.66
CA LEU A 133 6.75 7.82 17.68
C LEU A 133 6.29 7.38 16.30
N THR A 134 5.31 6.50 16.27
CA THR A 134 4.62 6.17 15.01
C THR A 134 3.76 7.36 14.58
N VAL A 135 4.04 7.89 13.42
CA VAL A 135 3.30 9.01 12.82
C VAL A 135 2.27 8.44 11.87
N THR A 136 1.00 8.66 12.18
CA THR A 136 -0.16 8.16 11.41
C THR A 136 -0.81 9.26 10.59
N GLY A 137 -1.71 8.89 9.66
CA GLY A 137 -2.52 9.85 8.90
C GLY A 137 -1.77 10.54 7.76
N ASN A 138 -0.65 9.98 7.31
CA ASN A 138 0.08 10.51 6.17
C ASN A 138 -0.61 10.08 4.87
N LYS A 139 -1.09 11.03 4.10
CA LYS A 139 -1.85 10.77 2.88
C LYS A 139 -0.93 10.52 1.68
N PHE A 140 -1.31 9.55 0.86
CA PHE A 140 -0.71 9.33 -0.44
C PHE A 140 -1.78 9.18 -1.52
N GLY A 141 -1.38 9.39 -2.78
CA GLY A 141 -2.27 9.18 -3.92
C GLY A 141 -1.49 9.26 -5.23
N SER A 142 -1.95 8.50 -6.21
CA SER A 142 -1.38 8.55 -7.54
C SER A 142 -1.93 9.78 -8.28
N SER A 143 -1.07 10.75 -8.61
CA SER A 143 -1.46 11.94 -9.38
C SER A 143 -1.88 11.61 -10.81
N ASN A 144 -1.32 10.52 -11.38
CA ASN A 144 -1.61 10.02 -12.71
C ASN A 144 -2.06 8.57 -12.64
N THR A 145 -2.75 8.12 -13.68
CA THR A 145 -3.13 6.71 -13.82
C THR A 145 -1.91 5.80 -13.80
N LYS A 146 -2.03 4.69 -13.08
CA LYS A 146 -1.05 3.62 -13.02
C LYS A 146 -1.58 2.41 -13.77
N LYS A 147 -0.69 1.70 -14.46
CA LYS A 147 -1.05 0.48 -15.20
C LYS A 147 -0.79 -0.73 -14.33
N ILE A 148 -1.84 -1.51 -14.10
CA ILE A 148 -1.79 -2.77 -13.36
C ILE A 148 -2.27 -3.87 -14.30
N THR A 149 -1.62 -5.03 -14.27
CA THR A 149 -2.02 -6.18 -15.05
C THR A 149 -2.94 -7.07 -14.23
N ASP A 150 -4.15 -7.25 -14.71
CA ASP A 150 -5.15 -8.19 -14.19
C ASP A 150 -5.19 -9.44 -15.07
N GLU A 151 -5.29 -10.63 -14.49
CA GLU A 151 -5.29 -11.89 -15.24
C GLU A 151 -6.50 -12.02 -16.17
N LYS A 152 -7.68 -11.51 -15.74
CA LYS A 152 -8.92 -11.60 -16.50
C LYS A 152 -9.08 -10.45 -17.50
N TYR A 153 -8.73 -9.24 -17.08
CA TYR A 153 -9.05 -8.03 -17.83
C TYR A 153 -7.86 -7.42 -18.58
N GLY A 154 -6.66 -7.97 -18.40
CA GLY A 154 -5.44 -7.47 -19.00
C GLY A 154 -4.92 -6.20 -18.31
N ILE A 155 -4.38 -5.25 -19.07
CA ILE A 155 -3.83 -4.01 -18.52
C ILE A 155 -4.97 -3.06 -18.13
N ILE A 156 -5.08 -2.73 -16.86
CA ILE A 156 -6.07 -1.81 -16.28
C ILE A 156 -5.37 -0.53 -15.85
N GLU A 157 -5.96 0.60 -16.18
CA GLU A 157 -5.51 1.91 -15.72
C GLU A 157 -6.30 2.34 -14.48
N VAL A 158 -5.59 2.60 -13.39
CA VAL A 158 -6.19 2.94 -12.10
C VAL A 158 -5.56 4.19 -11.49
N THR A 159 -6.31 4.87 -10.65
CA THR A 159 -5.81 5.79 -9.65
C THR A 159 -6.18 5.27 -8.28
N PHE A 160 -5.34 5.53 -7.31
CA PHE A 160 -5.58 5.10 -5.93
C PHE A 160 -5.10 6.15 -4.95
N TYR A 161 -5.65 6.11 -3.75
CA TYR A 161 -5.22 6.92 -2.63
C TYR A 161 -5.31 6.10 -1.34
N GLY A 162 -4.71 6.63 -0.28
CA GLY A 162 -4.74 5.99 1.02
C GLY A 162 -3.97 6.79 2.05
N GLU A 163 -3.76 6.16 3.18
CA GLU A 163 -2.97 6.71 4.28
C GLU A 163 -1.93 5.68 4.71
N TYR A 164 -0.82 6.16 5.23
CA TYR A 164 0.21 5.29 5.79
C TYR A 164 0.72 5.82 7.12
N ALA A 165 1.29 4.93 7.89
CA ALA A 165 2.02 5.24 9.09
C ALA A 165 3.50 4.91 8.91
N TYR A 166 4.35 5.69 9.54
CA TYR A 166 5.78 5.43 9.57
C TYR A 166 6.35 5.69 10.95
N ARG A 167 7.53 5.17 11.19
CA ARG A 167 8.36 5.52 12.35
C ARG A 167 9.83 5.57 11.95
N VAL A 168 10.62 6.27 12.75
CA VAL A 168 12.07 6.20 12.66
C VAL A 168 12.54 4.97 13.43
N ASP A 169 13.24 4.07 12.74
CA ASP A 169 13.79 2.84 13.30
C ASP A 169 15.30 2.94 13.53
N ASP A 170 16.01 3.71 12.70
CA ASP A 170 17.41 4.07 12.91
C ASP A 170 17.60 5.60 12.88
N PRO A 171 17.48 6.25 14.05
CA PRO A 171 17.64 7.70 14.16
C PRO A 171 19.05 8.18 13.85
N VAL A 172 20.07 7.33 13.98
CA VAL A 172 21.46 7.70 13.68
C VAL A 172 21.71 7.73 12.18
N ALA A 173 21.19 6.75 11.45
CA ALA A 173 21.23 6.76 10.00
C ALA A 173 20.47 7.96 9.42
N LEU A 174 19.27 8.26 9.97
CA LEU A 174 18.49 9.43 9.59
C LEU A 174 19.30 10.73 9.74
N VAL A 175 19.82 10.97 10.93
CA VAL A 175 20.57 12.19 11.25
C VAL A 175 21.85 12.30 10.40
N GLY A 176 22.56 11.18 10.23
CA GLY A 176 23.77 11.14 9.41
C GLY A 176 23.54 11.55 7.94
N ASN A 177 22.40 11.18 7.39
CA ASN A 177 22.02 11.55 6.03
C ASN A 177 21.48 12.99 5.94
N LEU A 178 20.76 13.46 6.96
CA LEU A 178 20.16 14.80 6.97
C LEU A 178 21.17 15.90 7.31
N LEU A 179 22.07 15.68 8.26
CA LEU A 179 23.07 16.67 8.66
C LEU A 179 24.06 17.00 7.53
N GLY A 180 24.29 16.07 6.60
CA GLY A 180 25.13 16.32 5.43
C GLY A 180 24.51 17.23 4.38
N THR A 181 23.18 17.41 4.41
CA THR A 181 22.43 18.09 3.35
C THR A 181 21.68 19.34 3.80
N ASN A 182 21.36 19.49 5.10
CA ASN A 182 20.52 20.56 5.61
C ASN A 182 21.07 21.21 6.88
N ALA A 183 21.24 22.52 6.82
CA ALA A 183 21.60 23.35 7.97
C ALA A 183 20.39 23.79 8.82
N LYS A 184 19.18 23.24 8.56
CA LYS A 184 17.94 23.63 9.25
C LYS A 184 17.94 23.14 10.71
N GLU A 185 17.36 23.93 11.58
CA GLU A 185 17.21 23.60 12.98
C GLU A 185 16.11 22.57 13.23
N THR A 186 15.08 22.57 12.40
CA THR A 186 13.95 21.64 12.46
C THR A 186 13.70 21.09 11.06
N ILE A 187 13.47 19.80 10.97
CA ILE A 187 13.19 19.07 9.74
C ILE A 187 11.89 18.31 9.91
N THR A 188 10.95 18.54 9.01
CA THR A 188 9.68 17.82 8.94
C THR A 188 9.79 16.61 8.02
N PHE A 189 8.89 15.65 8.19
CA PHE A 189 8.83 14.49 7.31
C PHE A 189 8.53 14.87 5.85
N GLU A 190 7.69 15.88 5.62
CA GLU A 190 7.38 16.36 4.26
C GLU A 190 8.61 16.90 3.53
N GLU A 191 9.52 17.55 4.25
CA GLU A 191 10.78 18.06 3.68
C GLU A 191 11.71 16.92 3.27
N VAL A 192 11.76 15.84 4.06
CA VAL A 192 12.56 14.64 3.75
C VAL A 192 11.94 13.84 2.62
N MET A 193 10.61 13.66 2.67
CA MET A 193 9.89 12.90 1.64
C MET A 193 10.07 13.46 0.24
N GLY A 194 10.15 14.78 0.07
CA GLY A 194 10.38 15.40 -1.23
C GLY A 194 9.58 14.78 -2.39
N SER A 195 9.85 15.22 -3.60
CA SER A 195 9.17 14.66 -4.78
C SER A 195 9.67 13.25 -5.14
N GLN A 196 10.95 12.98 -4.94
CA GLN A 196 11.56 11.70 -5.31
C GLN A 196 11.07 10.55 -4.43
N MET A 197 11.07 10.72 -3.10
CA MET A 197 10.59 9.68 -2.19
C MET A 197 9.09 9.42 -2.37
N LYS A 198 8.29 10.46 -2.63
CA LYS A 198 6.86 10.29 -2.96
C LYS A 198 6.66 9.44 -4.21
N GLN A 199 7.44 9.67 -5.25
CA GLN A 199 7.37 8.86 -6.48
C GLN A 199 7.79 7.41 -6.22
N GLU A 200 8.92 7.21 -5.53
CA GLU A 200 9.38 5.88 -5.14
C GLU A 200 8.31 5.15 -4.32
N PHE A 201 7.68 5.82 -3.34
CA PHE A 201 6.60 5.25 -2.55
C PHE A 201 5.41 4.81 -3.43
N ILE A 202 4.92 5.67 -4.32
CA ILE A 202 3.81 5.36 -5.23
C ILE A 202 4.15 4.20 -6.18
N GLU A 203 5.38 4.11 -6.66
CA GLU A 203 5.83 2.98 -7.46
C GLU A 203 5.81 1.67 -6.67
N GLN A 204 6.28 1.71 -5.41
CA GLN A 204 6.25 0.53 -4.55
C GLN A 204 4.82 0.12 -4.17
N VAL A 205 3.91 1.07 -3.92
CA VAL A 205 2.48 0.77 -3.73
C VAL A 205 1.91 0.06 -4.97
N THR A 206 2.20 0.59 -6.17
CA THR A 206 1.75 -0.02 -7.43
C THR A 206 2.27 -1.45 -7.59
N ARG A 207 3.53 -1.67 -7.23
CA ARG A 207 4.16 -3.00 -7.25
C ARG A 207 3.54 -3.93 -6.22
N ALA A 208 3.32 -3.46 -4.99
CA ALA A 208 2.70 -4.23 -3.93
C ALA A 208 1.27 -4.66 -4.28
N ILE A 209 0.46 -3.75 -4.86
CA ILE A 209 -0.88 -4.08 -5.37
C ILE A 209 -0.79 -5.21 -6.41
N SER A 210 0.08 -5.07 -7.40
CA SER A 210 0.26 -6.07 -8.46
C SER A 210 0.70 -7.44 -7.91
N GLU A 211 1.59 -7.43 -6.92
CA GLU A 211 2.09 -8.63 -6.28
C GLU A 211 1.02 -9.34 -5.44
N VAL A 212 0.23 -8.58 -4.66
CA VAL A 212 -0.91 -9.12 -3.90
C VAL A 212 -1.96 -9.74 -4.83
N MET A 213 -2.31 -9.05 -5.93
CA MET A 213 -3.22 -9.58 -6.94
C MET A 213 -2.73 -10.93 -7.50
N ARG A 214 -1.43 -11.00 -7.82
CA ARG A 214 -0.81 -12.22 -8.37
C ARG A 214 -0.77 -13.37 -7.35
N ILE A 215 -0.40 -13.09 -6.09
CA ILE A 215 -0.28 -14.12 -5.04
C ILE A 215 -1.65 -14.63 -4.60
N LYS A 216 -2.59 -13.71 -4.37
CA LYS A 216 -3.94 -14.04 -3.88
C LYS A 216 -4.90 -14.42 -5.00
N LYS A 217 -4.53 -14.21 -6.27
CA LYS A 217 -5.37 -14.42 -7.46
C LYS A 217 -6.69 -13.65 -7.39
N VAL A 218 -6.62 -12.41 -6.90
CA VAL A 218 -7.78 -11.52 -6.79
C VAL A 218 -7.80 -10.52 -7.93
N SER A 219 -8.99 -10.09 -8.32
CA SER A 219 -9.18 -9.06 -9.34
C SER A 219 -8.88 -7.67 -8.79
N ILE A 220 -8.68 -6.70 -9.68
CA ILE A 220 -8.47 -5.31 -9.29
C ILE A 220 -9.63 -4.74 -8.47
N GLY A 221 -10.86 -5.23 -8.69
CA GLY A 221 -12.03 -4.80 -7.91
C GLY A 221 -11.99 -5.25 -6.45
N ASP A 222 -11.35 -6.37 -6.16
CA ASP A 222 -11.33 -6.98 -4.83
C ASP A 222 -10.05 -6.66 -4.05
N VAL A 223 -9.00 -6.17 -4.72
CA VAL A 223 -7.68 -5.96 -4.10
C VAL A 223 -7.71 -4.95 -2.94
N GLY A 224 -8.66 -4.02 -2.93
CA GLY A 224 -8.86 -3.08 -1.83
C GLY A 224 -9.18 -3.75 -0.49
N LEU A 225 -9.75 -4.97 -0.51
CA LEU A 225 -10.03 -5.76 0.69
C LEU A 225 -8.75 -6.36 1.31
N HIS A 226 -7.64 -6.34 0.60
CA HIS A 226 -6.35 -6.90 1.00
C HIS A 226 -5.35 -5.83 1.45
N GLY A 227 -5.82 -4.79 2.15
CA GLY A 227 -4.96 -3.69 2.63
C GLY A 227 -3.82 -4.14 3.53
N SER A 228 -4.05 -5.11 4.42
CA SER A 228 -3.00 -5.69 5.27
C SER A 228 -1.93 -6.43 4.45
N ASP A 229 -2.35 -7.21 3.44
CA ASP A 229 -1.41 -7.92 2.56
C ASP A 229 -0.55 -6.91 1.77
N ILE A 230 -1.13 -5.78 1.34
CA ILE A 230 -0.40 -4.69 0.67
C ILE A 230 0.61 -4.06 1.63
N SER A 231 0.23 -3.82 2.89
CA SER A 231 1.13 -3.31 3.93
C SER A 231 2.34 -4.24 4.13
N ASP A 232 2.10 -5.53 4.25
CA ASP A 232 3.16 -6.53 4.43
C ASP A 232 4.12 -6.56 3.22
N GLN A 233 3.59 -6.49 2.00
CA GLN A 233 4.40 -6.40 0.78
C GLN A 233 5.18 -5.08 0.71
N MET A 234 4.58 -3.96 1.09
CA MET A 234 5.26 -2.67 1.18
C MET A 234 6.44 -2.71 2.16
N ASN A 235 6.20 -3.29 3.35
CA ASN A 235 7.25 -3.46 4.34
C ASN A 235 8.39 -4.35 3.83
N ALA A 236 8.08 -5.44 3.14
CA ALA A 236 9.09 -6.31 2.55
C ALA A 236 9.92 -5.61 1.46
N ILE A 237 9.28 -4.79 0.63
CA ILE A 237 9.94 -4.08 -0.48
C ILE A 237 10.76 -2.87 0.01
N LEU A 238 10.23 -2.11 0.98
CA LEU A 238 10.84 -0.84 1.42
C LEU A 238 11.81 -1.00 2.58
N SER A 239 11.66 -2.05 3.42
CA SER A 239 12.41 -2.20 4.68
C SER A 239 13.92 -2.07 4.48
N ASP A 240 14.49 -2.76 3.50
CA ASP A 240 15.93 -2.74 3.31
C ASP A 240 16.43 -1.43 2.71
N SER A 241 15.69 -0.85 1.77
CA SER A 241 16.11 0.37 1.07
C SER A 241 15.92 1.63 1.92
N TRP A 242 14.74 1.80 2.52
CA TRP A 242 14.39 3.01 3.26
C TRP A 242 15.00 3.03 4.65
N LYS A 243 15.06 1.87 5.31
CA LYS A 243 15.77 1.74 6.58
C LYS A 243 17.25 2.04 6.44
N ALA A 244 17.91 1.45 5.42
CA ALA A 244 19.33 1.67 5.18
C ALA A 244 19.66 3.10 4.73
N LYS A 245 18.80 3.73 3.90
CA LYS A 245 19.03 5.08 3.37
C LYS A 245 18.59 6.18 4.32
N TYR A 246 17.44 6.00 4.96
CA TYR A 246 16.77 7.07 5.70
C TYR A 246 16.50 6.73 7.17
N GLY A 247 16.75 5.51 7.60
CA GLY A 247 16.43 5.05 8.95
C GLY A 247 14.92 4.99 9.24
N ILE A 248 14.07 5.02 8.22
CA ILE A 248 12.60 5.08 8.32
C ILE A 248 12.00 3.76 7.87
N VAL A 249 10.97 3.30 8.59
CA VAL A 249 10.16 2.13 8.21
C VAL A 249 8.69 2.53 8.08
N VAL A 250 8.03 1.99 7.08
CA VAL A 250 6.56 2.08 6.94
C VAL A 250 5.96 0.99 7.80
N THR A 251 5.11 1.37 8.75
CA THR A 251 4.53 0.43 9.74
C THR A 251 3.17 -0.08 9.33
N ASP A 252 2.41 0.71 8.60
CA ASP A 252 1.06 0.37 8.16
C ASP A 252 0.70 1.15 6.89
N VAL A 253 -0.11 0.54 6.02
CA VAL A 253 -0.66 1.17 4.82
C VAL A 253 -2.15 0.86 4.75
N ALA A 254 -2.97 1.88 4.85
CA ALA A 254 -4.40 1.79 4.67
C ALA A 254 -4.76 2.24 3.24
N MET A 255 -5.17 1.30 2.41
CA MET A 255 -5.68 1.61 1.07
C MET A 255 -7.08 2.18 1.16
N GLY A 256 -7.30 3.31 0.50
CA GLY A 256 -8.63 3.84 0.19
C GLY A 256 -9.18 3.22 -1.09
N ASP A 257 -10.01 3.98 -1.79
CA ASP A 257 -10.61 3.49 -3.03
C ASP A 257 -9.57 3.41 -4.16
N ILE A 258 -9.73 2.39 -4.98
CA ILE A 258 -9.02 2.22 -6.24
C ILE A 258 -10.01 2.55 -7.35
N ASN A 259 -9.77 3.65 -8.04
CA ASN A 259 -10.64 4.11 -9.13
C ASN A 259 -10.10 3.61 -10.46
N ILE A 260 -10.92 2.87 -11.18
CA ILE A 260 -10.60 2.37 -12.52
C ILE A 260 -10.93 3.46 -13.53
N SER A 261 -10.07 3.69 -14.54
CA SER A 261 -10.33 4.66 -15.59
C SER A 261 -11.58 4.25 -16.41
N GLU A 262 -12.32 5.25 -16.93
CA GLU A 262 -13.53 4.99 -17.73
C GLU A 262 -13.24 4.06 -18.92
N ALA A 263 -12.10 4.22 -19.58
CA ALA A 263 -11.70 3.37 -20.71
C ALA A 263 -11.48 1.91 -20.27
N SER A 264 -10.86 1.71 -19.11
CA SER A 264 -10.66 0.37 -18.54
C SER A 264 -11.96 -0.24 -18.06
N LEU A 265 -12.84 0.56 -17.44
CA LEU A 265 -14.16 0.13 -16.97
C LEU A 265 -15.04 -0.31 -18.14
N ALA A 266 -15.06 0.46 -19.25
CA ALA A 266 -15.78 0.09 -20.45
C ALA A 266 -15.29 -1.23 -21.07
N ARG A 267 -13.98 -1.52 -20.96
CA ARG A 267 -13.40 -2.79 -21.38
C ARG A 267 -13.77 -3.93 -20.47
N ILE A 268 -13.73 -3.72 -19.13
CA ILE A 268 -14.15 -4.69 -18.13
C ILE A 268 -15.59 -5.11 -18.40
N ASN A 269 -16.51 -4.15 -18.54
CA ASN A 269 -17.92 -4.40 -18.83
C ASN A 269 -18.11 -5.23 -20.11
N LYS A 270 -17.38 -4.91 -21.18
CA LYS A 270 -17.44 -5.69 -22.43
C LYS A 270 -16.98 -7.14 -22.26
N ILE A 271 -15.94 -7.36 -21.45
CA ILE A 271 -15.43 -8.71 -21.18
C ILE A 271 -16.42 -9.49 -20.31
N ASP A 272 -17.01 -8.82 -19.31
CA ASP A 272 -18.01 -9.44 -18.44
C ASP A 272 -19.29 -9.77 -19.23
N ASP A 273 -19.77 -8.85 -20.06
CA ASP A 273 -20.88 -9.11 -20.96
C ASP A 273 -20.59 -10.31 -21.89
N ALA A 274 -19.40 -10.34 -22.50
CA ALA A 274 -19.00 -11.46 -23.36
C ALA A 274 -18.91 -12.78 -22.58
N THR A 275 -18.50 -12.75 -21.32
CA THR A 275 -18.44 -13.92 -20.45
C THR A 275 -19.86 -14.42 -20.11
N ILE A 276 -20.79 -13.50 -19.80
CA ILE A 276 -22.20 -13.80 -19.58
C ILE A 276 -22.82 -14.44 -20.85
N PHE A 277 -22.52 -13.88 -22.02
CA PHE A 277 -23.01 -14.44 -23.31
C PHE A 277 -22.36 -15.78 -23.68
N SER A 278 -21.22 -16.12 -23.15
CA SER A 278 -20.57 -17.42 -23.38
C SER A 278 -21.14 -18.55 -22.48
N ASP A 279 -21.77 -18.20 -21.36
CA ASP A 279 -22.45 -19.18 -20.49
C ASP A 279 -23.89 -19.42 -20.97
N ALA A 280 -24.15 -20.60 -21.50
CA ALA A 280 -25.46 -20.96 -22.06
C ALA A 280 -26.62 -20.84 -21.04
N LYS A 281 -26.37 -21.02 -19.75
CA LYS A 281 -27.40 -20.86 -18.68
C LYS A 281 -27.70 -19.38 -18.42
N LEU A 282 -26.67 -18.55 -18.38
CA LEU A 282 -26.82 -17.10 -18.20
C LEU A 282 -27.42 -16.44 -19.43
N GLN A 283 -27.02 -16.86 -20.63
CA GLN A 283 -27.57 -16.38 -21.90
C GLN A 283 -29.08 -16.67 -22.00
N SER A 284 -29.51 -17.88 -21.63
CA SER A 284 -30.94 -18.23 -21.68
C SER A 284 -31.77 -17.41 -20.66
N GLY A 285 -31.22 -17.14 -19.48
CA GLY A 285 -31.82 -16.27 -18.46
C GLY A 285 -31.96 -14.81 -18.94
N LEU A 286 -30.90 -14.26 -19.51
CA LEU A 286 -30.88 -12.89 -20.07
C LEU A 286 -31.87 -12.73 -21.22
N MET A 287 -31.94 -13.70 -22.15
CA MET A 287 -32.92 -13.70 -23.21
C MET A 287 -34.36 -13.79 -22.69
N ALA A 288 -34.59 -14.59 -21.64
CA ALA A 288 -35.93 -14.68 -21.00
C ALA A 288 -36.31 -13.34 -20.36
N THR A 289 -35.36 -12.68 -19.66
CA THR A 289 -35.59 -11.38 -19.02
C THR A 289 -35.82 -10.29 -20.06
N ALA A 290 -34.98 -10.21 -21.10
CA ALA A 290 -35.13 -9.24 -22.18
C ALA A 290 -36.47 -9.42 -22.94
N SER A 291 -36.92 -10.70 -23.11
CA SER A 291 -38.20 -11.01 -23.72
C SER A 291 -39.37 -10.58 -22.83
N ALA A 292 -39.25 -10.75 -21.50
CA ALA A 292 -40.28 -10.31 -20.55
C ALA A 292 -40.34 -8.77 -20.49
N ASP A 293 -39.22 -8.07 -20.50
CA ASP A 293 -39.14 -6.61 -20.53
C ASP A 293 -39.71 -6.03 -21.83
N ALA A 294 -39.42 -6.68 -22.96
CA ALA A 294 -40.00 -6.30 -24.24
C ALA A 294 -41.53 -6.46 -24.24
N LEU A 295 -42.07 -7.53 -23.65
CA LEU A 295 -43.50 -7.73 -23.44
C LEU A 295 -44.14 -6.67 -22.56
N VAL A 296 -43.48 -6.34 -21.41
CA VAL A 296 -43.97 -5.29 -20.50
C VAL A 296 -43.93 -3.92 -21.20
N ASN A 297 -42.91 -3.63 -21.97
CA ASN A 297 -42.83 -2.37 -22.70
C ASN A 297 -43.83 -2.29 -23.89
N ALA A 298 -44.06 -3.41 -24.58
CA ALA A 298 -45.08 -3.51 -25.62
C ALA A 298 -46.50 -3.34 -25.05
N SER A 299 -46.75 -3.85 -23.83
CA SER A 299 -48.07 -3.72 -23.19
C SER A 299 -48.39 -2.29 -22.75
N LYS A 300 -47.39 -1.43 -22.55
CA LYS A 300 -47.55 -0.02 -22.20
C LYS A 300 -47.89 0.91 -23.39
N ASN A 301 -47.78 0.43 -24.61
CA ASN A 301 -48.09 1.18 -25.85
C ASN A 301 -49.44 0.75 -26.40
N GLU A 302 -50.44 1.65 -26.41
CA GLU A 302 -51.81 1.36 -26.94
C GLU A 302 -51.86 0.84 -28.41
N ALA A 303 -50.83 1.14 -29.22
CA ALA A 303 -50.65 0.62 -30.58
C ALA A 303 -49.69 -0.58 -30.67
N GLY A 304 -49.00 -0.93 -29.58
CA GLY A 304 -47.88 -1.88 -29.60
C GLY A 304 -48.27 -3.32 -29.30
N ALA A 305 -49.41 -3.56 -28.65
CA ALA A 305 -49.83 -4.90 -28.21
C ALA A 305 -50.00 -5.85 -29.40
N MET A 306 -50.54 -5.38 -30.50
CA MET A 306 -50.79 -6.20 -31.68
C MET A 306 -49.56 -6.41 -32.56
N ALA A 307 -48.67 -5.37 -32.66
CA ALA A 307 -47.40 -5.47 -33.37
C ALA A 307 -46.41 -6.34 -32.58
N GLY A 308 -46.42 -6.28 -31.25
CA GLY A 308 -45.61 -7.11 -30.37
C GLY A 308 -45.94 -8.63 -30.46
N PHE A 309 -47.20 -8.95 -30.60
CA PHE A 309 -47.65 -10.35 -30.73
C PHE A 309 -47.27 -10.92 -32.11
N VAL A 310 -47.40 -10.15 -33.17
CA VAL A 310 -46.96 -10.54 -34.54
C VAL A 310 -45.45 -10.65 -34.63
N GLY A 311 -44.73 -9.72 -34.01
CA GLY A 311 -43.26 -9.74 -33.92
C GLY A 311 -42.73 -10.95 -33.16
N MET A 312 -43.41 -11.34 -32.08
CA MET A 312 -43.05 -12.51 -31.28
C MET A 312 -43.35 -13.85 -32.00
N GLY A 313 -44.43 -13.92 -32.77
CA GLY A 313 -44.72 -15.06 -33.64
C GLY A 313 -43.67 -15.23 -34.75
N MET A 314 -43.21 -14.12 -35.34
CA MET A 314 -42.11 -14.12 -36.31
C MET A 314 -40.77 -14.44 -35.67
N ALA A 315 -40.47 -13.90 -34.46
CA ALA A 315 -39.25 -14.19 -33.75
C ALA A 315 -39.17 -15.64 -33.28
N GLN A 316 -40.30 -16.26 -32.85
CA GLN A 316 -40.34 -17.68 -32.55
C GLN A 316 -40.13 -18.54 -33.81
N ASN A 317 -40.60 -18.12 -34.96
CA ASN A 317 -40.40 -18.85 -36.23
C ASN A 317 -39.00 -18.62 -36.80
N ALA A 318 -38.41 -17.41 -36.64
CA ALA A 318 -37.04 -17.09 -37.05
C ALA A 318 -36.00 -17.51 -36.00
N GLY A 319 -36.37 -17.45 -34.71
CA GLY A 319 -35.50 -17.78 -33.57
C GLY A 319 -35.51 -19.26 -33.17
N GLY A 320 -36.41 -20.07 -33.75
CA GLY A 320 -36.45 -21.51 -33.50
C GLY A 320 -35.12 -22.22 -33.84
N GLY A 321 -34.38 -21.67 -34.80
CA GLY A 321 -33.02 -22.11 -35.10
C GLY A 321 -31.98 -21.68 -34.03
N LEU A 322 -32.13 -20.49 -33.48
CA LEU A 322 -31.17 -19.94 -32.49
C LEU A 322 -31.34 -20.55 -31.10
N LEU A 323 -32.57 -20.74 -30.65
CA LEU A 323 -32.90 -21.45 -29.42
C LEU A 323 -32.62 -22.96 -29.48
N ALA A 324 -32.80 -23.57 -30.65
CA ALA A 324 -32.42 -24.96 -30.87
C ALA A 324 -30.89 -25.15 -30.84
N THR A 325 -30.12 -24.17 -31.36
CA THR A 325 -28.68 -24.21 -31.33
C THR A 325 -28.13 -23.93 -29.90
N ALA A 326 -28.74 -23.04 -29.15
CA ALA A 326 -28.37 -22.77 -27.76
C ALA A 326 -28.68 -23.99 -26.83
N ASN A 327 -29.83 -24.66 -27.05
CA ASN A 327 -30.19 -25.87 -26.31
C ASN A 327 -29.33 -27.08 -26.76
N ALA A 328 -28.90 -27.16 -28.01
CA ALA A 328 -28.00 -28.20 -28.49
C ALA A 328 -26.59 -28.06 -27.87
N ASN A 329 -26.09 -26.84 -27.69
CA ASN A 329 -24.81 -26.58 -27.01
C ASN A 329 -24.88 -26.80 -25.49
N ALA A 330 -26.00 -26.55 -24.84
CA ALA A 330 -26.20 -26.86 -23.43
C ALA A 330 -26.30 -28.36 -23.13
N ALA A 331 -26.77 -29.15 -24.10
CA ALA A 331 -26.89 -30.60 -23.97
C ALA A 331 -25.54 -31.33 -24.24
N GLN A 332 -24.53 -30.68 -24.79
CA GLN A 332 -23.25 -31.32 -25.09
C GLN A 332 -22.27 -31.40 -23.91
N THR A 333 -22.61 -30.84 -22.75
CA THR A 333 -21.71 -30.87 -21.58
C THR A 333 -21.95 -32.00 -20.62
N GLU A 334 -23.04 -32.81 -20.81
CA GLU A 334 -23.32 -33.97 -19.91
C GLU A 334 -23.90 -35.15 -20.69
N ALA A 335 -23.21 -35.75 -21.64
CA ALA A 335 -23.62 -37.03 -22.18
C ALA A 335 -22.41 -37.93 -22.39
N ALA A 336 -22.35 -38.96 -21.52
CA ALA A 336 -21.63 -40.20 -21.80
C ALA A 336 -22.18 -40.84 -23.10
N PRO A 337 -21.37 -41.59 -23.86
CA PRO A 337 -21.77 -42.09 -25.17
C PRO A 337 -22.82 -43.21 -25.02
N THR A 338 -24.07 -42.94 -25.33
CA THR A 338 -25.03 -43.96 -25.59
C THR A 338 -25.14 -44.21 -27.11
N THR A 339 -24.65 -45.34 -27.53
CA THR A 339 -24.88 -45.94 -28.85
C THR A 339 -26.39 -46.16 -29.05
N GLY A 340 -27.03 -45.30 -29.84
CA GLY A 340 -28.40 -45.45 -30.24
C GLY A 340 -28.62 -44.70 -31.59
N GLY A 341 -28.60 -45.40 -32.68
CA GLY A 341 -28.82 -44.84 -34.03
C GLY A 341 -30.20 -44.16 -34.10
N THR A 342 -30.22 -42.88 -34.42
CA THR A 342 -31.44 -42.11 -34.69
C THR A 342 -31.99 -42.51 -36.05
N VAL A 343 -33.19 -43.10 -36.03
CA VAL A 343 -33.95 -43.42 -37.25
C VAL A 343 -34.26 -42.13 -37.97
N PRO A 344 -33.89 -41.95 -39.24
CA PRO A 344 -34.10 -40.68 -40.00
C PRO A 344 -35.62 -40.47 -40.17
N ASN A 345 -36.05 -39.21 -40.09
CA ASN A 345 -37.46 -38.81 -40.24
C ASN A 345 -38.04 -39.05 -41.63
N PHE A 346 -37.18 -39.27 -42.63
CA PHE A 346 -37.56 -39.63 -44.01
C PHE A 346 -36.67 -40.76 -44.51
N CYS A 347 -37.25 -41.65 -45.24
CA CYS A 347 -36.54 -42.77 -45.85
C CYS A 347 -35.53 -42.26 -46.92
N PRO A 348 -34.24 -42.60 -46.81
CA PRO A 348 -33.24 -42.15 -47.77
C PRO A 348 -33.40 -42.76 -49.17
N ASN A 349 -34.18 -43.83 -49.25
CA ASN A 349 -34.37 -44.51 -50.54
C ASN A 349 -35.63 -44.04 -51.29
N CYS A 350 -36.76 -43.77 -50.59
CA CYS A 350 -38.00 -43.40 -51.27
C CYS A 350 -38.63 -42.09 -50.82
N GLY A 351 -38.00 -41.34 -49.87
CA GLY A 351 -38.47 -40.05 -49.39
C GLY A 351 -39.75 -40.12 -48.52
N ALA A 352 -40.28 -41.29 -48.21
CA ALA A 352 -41.44 -41.41 -47.38
C ALA A 352 -41.13 -41.10 -45.91
N LYS A 353 -42.06 -40.42 -45.22
CA LYS A 353 -41.92 -40.07 -43.79
C LYS A 353 -41.85 -41.34 -42.93
N THR A 354 -40.84 -41.44 -42.06
CA THR A 354 -40.63 -42.57 -41.19
C THR A 354 -41.11 -42.21 -39.77
N THR A 355 -41.83 -43.10 -39.13
CA THR A 355 -42.40 -42.90 -37.78
C THR A 355 -41.68 -43.77 -36.76
N GLY A 356 -40.34 -43.70 -36.70
CA GLY A 356 -39.60 -44.41 -35.65
C GLY A 356 -39.48 -45.91 -35.80
N MET A 357 -39.80 -46.47 -37.00
CA MET A 357 -39.67 -47.89 -37.28
C MET A 357 -38.31 -48.22 -37.87
N ASN A 358 -37.79 -49.42 -37.60
CA ASN A 358 -36.48 -49.86 -38.07
C ASN A 358 -36.42 -50.13 -39.60
N PHE A 359 -37.58 -50.17 -40.26
CA PHE A 359 -37.72 -50.38 -41.66
C PHE A 359 -38.77 -49.38 -42.25
N CYS A 360 -38.56 -48.91 -43.46
CA CYS A 360 -39.51 -48.05 -44.12
C CYS A 360 -40.79 -48.80 -44.47
N GLY A 361 -41.94 -48.34 -44.00
CA GLY A 361 -43.24 -48.96 -44.29
C GLY A 361 -43.67 -48.89 -45.79
N ASN A 362 -43.00 -48.02 -46.59
CA ASN A 362 -43.35 -47.86 -48.01
C ASN A 362 -42.49 -48.68 -48.97
N CYS A 363 -41.17 -48.85 -48.68
CA CYS A 363 -40.23 -49.53 -49.56
C CYS A 363 -39.39 -50.62 -48.92
N GLY A 364 -39.60 -50.92 -47.62
CA GLY A 364 -38.88 -51.94 -46.88
C GLY A 364 -37.42 -51.67 -46.54
N GLN A 365 -36.88 -50.47 -46.88
CA GLN A 365 -35.49 -50.11 -46.62
C GLN A 365 -35.24 -50.08 -45.10
N LYS A 366 -34.13 -50.69 -44.67
CA LYS A 366 -33.65 -50.61 -43.28
C LYS A 366 -33.20 -49.21 -42.96
N LEU A 367 -33.65 -48.63 -41.85
CA LEU A 367 -33.43 -47.22 -41.43
C LEU A 367 -32.42 -47.05 -40.28
N THR A 368 -31.90 -48.16 -39.78
CA THR A 368 -30.87 -48.19 -38.72
C THR A 368 -29.56 -48.74 -39.23
#